data_4d6e914a5b31c07cb344a17b99edda56
#
_entry.id   4d6e914a5b31c07cb344a17b99edda56
#
_cell.length_a   1.000
_cell.length_b   1.000
_cell.length_c   1.000
_cell.angle_alpha   90.00
_cell.angle_beta   90.00
_cell.angle_gamma   90.00
#
_symmetry.space_group_name_H-M   'P 1'
#
loop_
_entity.id
_entity.type
_entity.pdbx_description
1 polymer ?
#
loop_
_entity_poly.entity_id
_entity_poly.type
_entity_poly.pdbx_seq_one_letter_code
_entity_poly.pdbx_strand_id
1 'polypeptide(L)'
;MVKAIFPGTFDPITNGHFDIILRGSKIFDEITIGVYKDSNKNLMFDTDERTKLIENVIKDLSNVKILQYTGLTVNFAKKVGASVIIRGLRIGNDFEYEREMALMNRQINPDIELVCLISSINNQFISSSRIKEICLLKGDVSTLVSKNVLEAINKKLKDIKNN
;
A
#
# COMPACT_ATOMS: atom_id res chain seq x y z
N MET A 1 -2.50 -23.41 -3.97
CA MET A 1 -2.77 -22.00 -4.34
C MET A 1 -2.33 -21.10 -3.19
N VAL A 2 -1.31 -20.27 -3.40
CA VAL A 2 -0.75 -19.38 -2.37
C VAL A 2 -1.41 -18.01 -2.50
N LYS A 3 -2.26 -17.66 -1.52
CA LYS A 3 -2.91 -16.35 -1.45
C LYS A 3 -2.13 -15.43 -0.51
N ALA A 4 -1.98 -14.18 -0.92
CA ALA A 4 -1.29 -13.17 -0.14
C ALA A 4 -2.17 -11.93 0.08
N ILE A 5 -1.89 -11.19 1.15
CA ILE A 5 -2.41 -9.82 1.31
C ILE A 5 -1.27 -8.83 1.19
N PHE A 6 -1.58 -7.65 0.65
CA PHE A 6 -0.69 -6.48 0.69
C PHE A 6 -1.41 -5.36 1.45
N PRO A 7 -1.18 -5.25 2.77
CA PRO A 7 -1.88 -4.29 3.61
C PRO A 7 -1.18 -2.93 3.62
N GLY A 8 -1.97 -1.87 3.64
CA GLY A 8 -1.43 -0.52 3.75
C GLY A 8 -2.49 0.57 3.88
N THR A 9 -2.04 1.78 4.16
CA THR A 9 -2.92 2.96 4.17
C THR A 9 -3.15 3.48 2.75
N PHE A 10 -2.13 3.45 1.89
CA PHE A 10 -2.17 3.91 0.49
C PHE A 10 -2.72 5.33 0.32
N ASP A 11 -2.14 6.28 1.03
CA ASP A 11 -2.60 7.67 1.06
C ASP A 11 -1.54 8.66 0.55
N PRO A 12 -1.40 8.76 -0.79
CA PRO A 12 -1.99 7.92 -1.84
C PRO A 12 -1.17 6.66 -2.16
N ILE A 13 -1.70 5.80 -3.05
CA ILE A 13 -0.90 4.76 -3.72
C ILE A 13 0.18 5.40 -4.58
N THR A 14 1.36 4.78 -4.64
CA THR A 14 2.55 5.31 -5.32
C THR A 14 3.11 4.30 -6.33
N ASN A 15 4.03 4.74 -7.20
CA ASN A 15 4.73 3.83 -8.10
C ASN A 15 5.53 2.75 -7.33
N GLY A 16 6.01 3.05 -6.11
CA GLY A 16 6.63 2.05 -5.24
C GLY A 16 5.66 0.96 -4.77
N HIS A 17 4.43 1.32 -4.43
CA HIS A 17 3.40 0.32 -4.11
C HIS A 17 3.04 -0.52 -5.33
N PHE A 18 2.87 0.11 -6.49
CA PHE A 18 2.54 -0.59 -7.73
C PHE A 18 3.65 -1.57 -8.15
N ASP A 19 4.93 -1.21 -8.00
CA ASP A 19 6.06 -2.12 -8.25
C ASP A 19 5.95 -3.43 -7.44
N ILE A 20 5.68 -3.31 -6.14
CA ILE A 20 5.49 -4.46 -5.25
C ILE A 20 4.26 -5.28 -5.66
N ILE A 21 3.14 -4.64 -5.96
CA ILE A 21 1.90 -5.31 -6.37
C ILE A 21 2.13 -6.07 -7.68
N LEU A 22 2.72 -5.43 -8.69
CA LEU A 22 2.99 -6.01 -10.00
C LEU A 22 3.93 -7.21 -9.92
N ARG A 23 4.97 -7.12 -9.11
CA ARG A 23 5.92 -8.23 -8.91
C ARG A 23 5.32 -9.34 -8.08
N GLY A 24 4.60 -8.99 -7.04
CA GLY A 24 3.85 -9.95 -6.23
C GLY A 24 2.80 -10.72 -7.03
N SER A 25 2.10 -10.07 -7.96
CA SER A 25 1.08 -10.72 -8.80
C SER A 25 1.64 -11.82 -9.73
N LYS A 26 2.96 -11.81 -9.97
CA LYS A 26 3.66 -12.87 -10.71
C LYS A 26 4.15 -14.02 -9.83
N ILE A 27 4.15 -13.84 -8.52
CA ILE A 27 4.68 -14.82 -7.54
C ILE A 27 3.52 -15.56 -6.86
N PHE A 28 2.45 -14.84 -6.51
CA PHE A 28 1.32 -15.38 -5.77
C PHE A 28 0.12 -15.61 -6.69
N ASP A 29 -0.62 -16.67 -6.42
CA ASP A 29 -1.81 -17.02 -7.20
C ASP A 29 -2.94 -15.96 -7.08
N GLU A 30 -3.07 -15.34 -5.91
CA GLU A 30 -4.01 -14.25 -5.66
C GLU A 30 -3.43 -13.27 -4.65
N ILE A 31 -3.59 -11.97 -4.90
CA ILE A 31 -3.25 -10.91 -3.95
C ILE A 31 -4.52 -10.14 -3.58
N THR A 32 -4.76 -9.96 -2.29
CA THR A 32 -5.75 -9.03 -1.79
C THR A 32 -5.06 -7.79 -1.22
N ILE A 33 -5.23 -6.63 -1.87
CA ILE A 33 -4.79 -5.35 -1.32
C ILE A 33 -5.73 -4.98 -0.20
N GLY A 34 -5.19 -4.87 1.02
CA GLY A 34 -5.93 -4.46 2.21
C GLY A 34 -5.81 -2.96 2.44
N VAL A 35 -6.88 -2.20 2.21
CA VAL A 35 -6.92 -0.76 2.51
C VAL A 35 -7.35 -0.57 3.95
N TYR A 36 -6.42 -0.11 4.79
CA TYR A 36 -6.67 0.08 6.22
C TYR A 36 -7.53 1.31 6.48
N LYS A 37 -8.63 1.14 7.24
CA LYS A 37 -9.63 2.20 7.51
C LYS A 37 -9.27 3.04 8.73
N ASP A 38 -8.83 2.42 9.83
CA ASP A 38 -8.69 3.05 11.15
C ASP A 38 -7.32 3.74 11.34
N SER A 39 -6.79 4.36 10.28
CA SER A 39 -5.50 5.03 10.35
C SER A 39 -5.59 6.28 11.23
N ASN A 40 -4.73 6.36 12.25
CA ASN A 40 -4.54 7.55 13.09
C ASN A 40 -3.72 8.65 12.40
N LYS A 41 -3.40 8.50 11.12
CA LYS A 41 -2.63 9.46 10.32
C LYS A 41 -3.55 10.55 9.77
N ASN A 42 -3.02 11.76 9.61
CA ASN A 42 -3.67 12.78 8.79
C ASN A 42 -3.73 12.29 7.34
N LEU A 43 -4.92 11.92 6.88
CA LEU A 43 -5.15 11.38 5.56
C LEU A 43 -5.51 12.50 4.58
N MET A 44 -4.94 12.44 3.37
CA MET A 44 -5.32 13.33 2.26
C MET A 44 -6.60 12.82 1.58
N PHE A 45 -6.76 11.50 1.52
CA PHE A 45 -7.88 10.83 0.87
C PHE A 45 -8.63 9.96 1.88
N ASP A 46 -9.96 9.99 1.85
CA ASP A 46 -10.77 9.04 2.60
C ASP A 46 -10.61 7.60 2.09
N THR A 47 -11.21 6.64 2.76
CA THR A 47 -10.99 5.22 2.43
C THR A 47 -11.52 4.85 1.06
N ASP A 48 -12.66 5.42 0.65
CA ASP A 48 -13.28 5.13 -0.64
C ASP A 48 -12.49 5.76 -1.79
N GLU A 49 -11.99 6.97 -1.60
CA GLU A 49 -11.08 7.64 -2.54
C GLU A 49 -9.81 6.82 -2.74
N ARG A 50 -9.17 6.38 -1.64
CA ARG A 50 -7.96 5.53 -1.72
C ARG A 50 -8.23 4.23 -2.45
N THR A 51 -9.36 3.58 -2.18
CA THR A 51 -9.78 2.35 -2.87
C THR A 51 -9.92 2.59 -4.37
N LYS A 52 -10.63 3.64 -4.80
CA LYS A 52 -10.80 4.00 -6.21
C LYS A 52 -9.47 4.29 -6.92
N LEU A 53 -8.54 4.98 -6.24
CA LEU A 53 -7.22 5.25 -6.79
C LEU A 53 -6.44 3.95 -7.04
N ILE A 54 -6.53 2.98 -6.13
CA ILE A 54 -5.90 1.66 -6.29
C ILE A 54 -6.55 0.88 -7.43
N GLU A 55 -7.89 0.84 -7.51
CA GLU A 55 -8.63 0.15 -8.59
C GLU A 55 -8.14 0.58 -9.98
N ASN A 56 -7.99 1.89 -10.18
CA ASN A 56 -7.48 2.42 -11.44
C ASN A 56 -6.05 1.98 -11.77
N VAL A 57 -5.21 1.82 -10.75
CA VAL A 57 -3.80 1.45 -10.92
C VAL A 57 -3.63 -0.04 -11.24
N ILE A 58 -4.51 -0.90 -10.70
CA ILE A 58 -4.38 -2.37 -10.83
C ILE A 58 -5.35 -2.98 -11.85
N LYS A 59 -6.09 -2.18 -12.59
CA LYS A 59 -7.18 -2.63 -13.48
C LYS A 59 -6.81 -3.76 -14.45
N ASP A 60 -5.53 -3.85 -14.83
CA ASP A 60 -5.02 -4.85 -15.77
C ASP A 60 -4.44 -6.10 -15.06
N LEU A 61 -4.58 -6.21 -13.72
CA LEU A 61 -4.09 -7.33 -12.92
C LEU A 61 -5.26 -8.23 -12.50
N SER A 62 -5.48 -9.34 -13.23
CA SER A 62 -6.65 -10.21 -13.05
C SER A 62 -6.67 -10.99 -11.73
N ASN A 63 -5.51 -11.21 -11.11
CA ASN A 63 -5.35 -11.94 -9.84
C ASN A 63 -5.17 -11.03 -8.62
N VAL A 64 -5.45 -9.72 -8.75
CA VAL A 64 -5.34 -8.75 -7.66
C VAL A 64 -6.72 -8.21 -7.31
N LYS A 65 -7.10 -8.29 -6.03
CA LYS A 65 -8.37 -7.80 -5.47
C LYS A 65 -8.11 -6.68 -4.47
N ILE A 66 -9.13 -5.90 -4.17
CA ILE A 66 -9.06 -4.85 -3.14
C ILE A 66 -10.16 -5.08 -2.12
N LEU A 67 -9.81 -4.98 -0.85
CA LEU A 67 -10.78 -4.99 0.25
C LEU A 67 -10.36 -3.95 1.29
N GLN A 68 -11.35 -3.27 1.85
CA GLN A 68 -11.15 -2.41 3.01
C GLN A 68 -11.22 -3.25 4.29
N TYR A 69 -10.38 -2.92 5.28
CA TYR A 69 -10.39 -3.66 6.55
C TYR A 69 -10.08 -2.76 7.75
N THR A 70 -10.42 -3.28 8.92
CA THR A 70 -10.14 -2.71 10.24
C THR A 70 -9.50 -3.77 11.14
N GLY A 71 -8.91 -3.35 12.25
CA GLY A 71 -8.33 -4.25 13.24
C GLY A 71 -7.00 -4.87 12.82
N LEU A 72 -6.69 -6.05 13.34
CA LEU A 72 -5.39 -6.68 13.14
C LEU A 72 -5.23 -7.25 11.72
N THR A 73 -4.07 -6.96 11.12
CA THR A 73 -3.72 -7.41 9.77
C THR A 73 -3.73 -8.95 9.63
N VAL A 74 -3.27 -9.67 10.65
CA VAL A 74 -3.30 -11.15 10.65
C VAL A 74 -4.72 -11.72 10.65
N ASN A 75 -5.66 -11.06 11.33
CA ASN A 75 -7.07 -11.46 11.31
C ASN A 75 -7.70 -11.20 9.94
N PHE A 76 -7.32 -10.11 9.30
CA PHE A 76 -7.73 -9.82 7.93
C PHE A 76 -7.16 -10.87 6.95
N ALA A 77 -5.87 -11.24 7.06
CA ALA A 77 -5.26 -12.30 6.25
C ALA A 77 -6.05 -13.61 6.39
N LYS A 78 -6.31 -14.05 7.62
CA LYS A 78 -7.11 -15.25 7.91
C LYS A 78 -8.52 -15.18 7.29
N LYS A 79 -9.18 -14.03 7.41
CA LYS A 79 -10.54 -13.82 6.87
C LYS A 79 -10.62 -14.00 5.36
N VAL A 80 -9.58 -13.60 4.61
CA VAL A 80 -9.53 -13.74 3.15
C VAL A 80 -8.86 -15.04 2.69
N GLY A 81 -8.46 -15.91 3.64
CA GLY A 81 -7.79 -17.17 3.35
C GLY A 81 -6.37 -17.02 2.81
N ALA A 82 -5.70 -15.93 3.16
CA ALA A 82 -4.31 -15.70 2.79
C ALA A 82 -3.36 -16.26 3.85
N SER A 83 -2.29 -16.92 3.42
CA SER A 83 -1.21 -17.43 4.26
C SER A 83 0.03 -16.53 4.28
N VAL A 84 0.03 -15.47 3.47
CA VAL A 84 1.17 -14.56 3.31
C VAL A 84 0.76 -13.11 3.46
N ILE A 85 1.56 -12.34 4.20
CA ILE A 85 1.54 -10.88 4.21
C ILE A 85 2.74 -10.38 3.41
N ILE A 86 2.48 -9.63 2.34
CA ILE A 86 3.53 -9.00 1.52
C ILE A 86 3.88 -7.64 2.14
N ARG A 87 5.18 -7.34 2.23
CA ARG A 87 5.70 -6.04 2.60
C ARG A 87 6.77 -5.59 1.61
N GLY A 88 6.86 -4.29 1.37
CA GLY A 88 7.91 -3.69 0.55
C GLY A 88 9.04 -3.17 1.44
N LEU A 89 10.29 -3.59 1.16
CA LEU A 89 11.48 -3.02 1.80
C LEU A 89 12.13 -1.99 0.88
N ARG A 90 12.42 -0.80 1.40
CA ARG A 90 13.03 0.31 0.65
C ARG A 90 14.45 0.61 1.13
N ILE A 91 14.60 0.89 2.40
CA ILE A 91 15.86 1.26 3.04
C ILE A 91 16.04 0.50 4.35
N GLY A 92 17.24 0.49 4.92
CA GLY A 92 17.60 -0.36 6.06
C GLY A 92 16.66 -0.33 7.26
N ASN A 93 16.16 0.85 7.63
CA ASN A 93 15.24 0.99 8.77
C ASN A 93 13.89 0.28 8.57
N ASP A 94 13.44 0.05 7.33
CA ASP A 94 12.23 -0.72 7.07
C ASP A 94 12.39 -2.18 7.53
N PHE A 95 13.58 -2.76 7.38
CA PHE A 95 13.84 -4.15 7.73
C PHE A 95 13.63 -4.45 9.23
N GLU A 96 14.17 -3.62 10.11
CA GLU A 96 14.02 -3.83 11.56
C GLU A 96 12.55 -3.78 11.98
N TYR A 97 11.81 -2.79 11.48
CA TYR A 97 10.38 -2.67 11.75
C TYR A 97 9.59 -3.89 11.23
N GLU A 98 9.82 -4.31 9.99
CA GLU A 98 9.11 -5.45 9.41
C GLU A 98 9.49 -6.76 10.10
N ARG A 99 10.75 -6.92 10.56
CA ARG A 99 11.18 -8.08 11.34
C ARG A 99 10.43 -8.16 12.68
N GLU A 100 10.33 -7.04 13.40
CA GLU A 100 9.57 -7.01 14.66
C GLU A 100 8.09 -7.33 14.42
N MET A 101 7.49 -6.75 13.41
CA MET A 101 6.10 -7.04 13.05
C MET A 101 5.89 -8.50 12.64
N ALA A 102 6.84 -9.10 11.92
CA ALA A 102 6.78 -10.52 11.55
C ALA A 102 6.75 -11.43 12.79
N LEU A 103 7.63 -11.16 13.76
CA LEU A 103 7.69 -11.93 15.02
C LEU A 103 6.38 -11.81 15.81
N MET A 104 5.83 -10.60 15.92
CA MET A 104 4.55 -10.37 16.62
C MET A 104 3.38 -11.03 15.88
N ASN A 105 3.32 -10.89 14.56
CA ASN A 105 2.28 -11.52 13.75
C ASN A 105 2.30 -13.05 13.88
N ARG A 106 3.50 -13.66 13.85
CA ARG A 106 3.67 -15.11 14.04
C ARG A 106 3.23 -15.57 15.44
N GLN A 107 3.46 -14.75 16.47
CA GLN A 107 2.98 -15.06 17.82
C GLN A 107 1.44 -15.05 17.91
N ILE A 108 0.78 -14.18 17.15
CA ILE A 108 -0.69 -14.08 17.14
C ILE A 108 -1.30 -15.17 16.25
N ASN A 109 -0.70 -15.42 15.08
CA ASN A 109 -1.16 -16.42 14.13
C ASN A 109 0.04 -17.08 13.41
N PRO A 110 0.47 -18.29 13.84
CA PRO A 110 1.64 -18.95 13.28
C PRO A 110 1.47 -19.44 11.84
N ASP A 111 0.24 -19.50 11.33
CA ASP A 111 -0.06 -19.97 9.97
C ASP A 111 0.14 -18.88 8.90
N ILE A 112 0.46 -17.65 9.33
CA ILE A 112 0.62 -16.51 8.42
C ILE A 112 2.09 -16.08 8.40
N GLU A 113 2.71 -16.17 7.23
CA GLU A 113 4.11 -15.78 7.02
C GLU A 113 4.20 -14.36 6.46
N LEU A 114 5.30 -13.64 6.79
CA LEU A 114 5.60 -12.33 6.23
C LEU A 114 6.69 -12.47 5.16
N VAL A 115 6.40 -12.01 3.95
CA VAL A 115 7.32 -11.99 2.82
C VAL A 115 7.64 -10.56 2.43
N CYS A 116 8.94 -10.22 2.48
CA CYS A 116 9.43 -8.92 2.08
C CYS A 116 9.92 -8.93 0.63
N LEU A 117 9.45 -8.01 -0.19
CA LEU A 117 9.97 -7.75 -1.52
C LEU A 117 10.81 -6.46 -1.49
N ILE A 118 12.05 -6.55 -1.93
CA ILE A 118 12.93 -5.37 -2.04
C ILE A 118 12.42 -4.49 -3.18
N SER A 119 12.15 -3.21 -2.88
CA SER A 119 11.72 -2.23 -3.87
C SER A 119 12.77 -2.05 -4.96
N SER A 120 12.33 -1.83 -6.21
CA SER A 120 13.24 -1.50 -7.30
C SER A 120 14.01 -0.21 -6.99
N ILE A 121 15.22 -0.08 -7.53
CA ILE A 121 16.15 1.03 -7.25
C ILE A 121 15.45 2.39 -7.40
N ASN A 122 14.66 2.56 -8.47
CA ASN A 122 13.98 3.81 -8.77
C ASN A 122 12.83 4.15 -7.80
N ASN A 123 12.39 3.19 -6.98
CA ASN A 123 11.26 3.35 -6.06
C ASN A 123 11.66 3.34 -4.57
N GLN A 124 12.92 3.13 -4.25
CA GLN A 124 13.39 2.97 -2.86
C GLN A 124 13.18 4.23 -2.00
N PHE A 125 13.21 5.41 -2.59
CA PHE A 125 13.01 6.68 -1.90
C PHE A 125 11.56 7.13 -1.84
N ILE A 126 10.62 6.43 -2.51
CA ILE A 126 9.22 6.83 -2.62
C ILE A 126 8.43 6.41 -1.37
N SER A 127 7.74 7.36 -0.75
CA SER A 127 6.73 7.07 0.27
C SER A 127 5.54 8.02 0.15
N SER A 128 4.35 7.57 0.54
CA SER A 128 3.14 8.40 0.52
C SER A 128 3.29 9.68 1.36
N SER A 129 3.97 9.58 2.51
CA SER A 129 4.20 10.75 3.38
C SER A 129 5.07 11.80 2.72
N ARG A 130 6.17 11.39 2.07
CA ARG A 130 7.05 12.32 1.31
C ARG A 130 6.34 12.92 0.12
N ILE A 131 5.52 12.14 -0.59
CA ILE A 131 4.72 12.67 -1.71
C ILE A 131 3.76 13.75 -1.20
N LYS A 132 3.05 13.52 -0.10
CA LYS A 132 2.17 14.53 0.48
C LYS A 132 2.93 15.81 0.87
N GLU A 133 4.07 15.66 1.52
CA GLU A 133 4.94 16.79 1.91
C GLU A 133 5.38 17.61 0.69
N ILE A 134 5.92 16.95 -0.34
CA ILE A 134 6.35 17.62 -1.58
C ILE A 134 5.17 18.36 -2.23
N CYS A 135 4.00 17.73 -2.32
CA CYS A 135 2.81 18.35 -2.92
C CYS A 135 2.33 19.58 -2.15
N LEU A 136 2.33 19.54 -0.82
CA LEU A 136 1.98 20.70 0.03
C LEU A 136 2.94 21.87 -0.19
N LEU A 137 4.20 21.59 -0.46
CA LEU A 137 5.23 22.57 -0.81
C LEU A 137 5.23 22.94 -2.30
N LYS A 138 4.23 22.50 -3.09
CA LYS A 138 4.07 22.75 -4.53
C LYS A 138 5.16 22.13 -5.40
N GLY A 139 5.84 21.08 -4.91
CA GLY A 139 6.81 20.31 -5.70
C GLY A 139 6.14 19.35 -6.67
N ASP A 140 6.85 18.97 -7.73
CA ASP A 140 6.37 18.03 -8.73
C ASP A 140 6.58 16.57 -8.29
N VAL A 141 5.51 15.78 -8.32
CA VAL A 141 5.50 14.34 -8.02
C VAL A 141 5.03 13.49 -9.20
N SER A 142 4.97 14.07 -10.40
CA SER A 142 4.39 13.43 -11.60
C SER A 142 5.09 12.12 -11.98
N THR A 143 6.37 11.96 -11.67
CA THR A 143 7.15 10.74 -11.92
C THR A 143 7.03 9.68 -10.81
N LEU A 144 6.41 10.03 -9.67
CA LEU A 144 6.37 9.20 -8.46
C LEU A 144 5.02 8.50 -8.25
N VAL A 145 4.00 8.95 -8.97
CA VAL A 145 2.63 8.43 -8.91
C VAL A 145 2.04 8.28 -10.31
N SER A 146 0.99 7.48 -10.45
CA SER A 146 0.26 7.38 -11.72
C SER A 146 -0.52 8.67 -12.03
N LYS A 147 -0.87 8.87 -13.31
CA LYS A 147 -1.58 10.06 -13.78
C LYS A 147 -2.89 10.33 -13.02
N ASN A 148 -3.70 9.30 -12.81
CA ASN A 148 -4.96 9.43 -12.07
C ASN A 148 -4.76 9.84 -10.61
N VAL A 149 -3.68 9.36 -9.98
CA VAL A 149 -3.31 9.77 -8.60
C VAL A 149 -2.86 11.23 -8.58
N LEU A 150 -2.05 11.66 -9.55
CA LEU A 150 -1.61 13.06 -9.69
C LEU A 150 -2.80 14.02 -9.86
N GLU A 151 -3.76 13.66 -10.72
CA GLU A 151 -4.98 14.43 -10.92
C GLU A 151 -5.80 14.56 -9.63
N ALA A 152 -5.94 13.47 -8.87
CA ALA A 152 -6.65 13.49 -7.59
C ALA A 152 -5.93 14.35 -6.53
N ILE A 153 -4.59 14.27 -6.43
CA ILE A 153 -3.79 15.14 -5.56
C ILE A 153 -4.04 16.60 -5.91
N ASN A 154 -3.92 16.95 -7.19
CA ASN A 154 -4.09 18.34 -7.65
C ASN A 154 -5.49 18.89 -7.34
N LYS A 155 -6.53 18.05 -7.43
CA LYS A 155 -7.89 18.42 -7.03
C LYS A 155 -7.96 18.70 -5.53
N LYS A 156 -7.48 17.79 -4.68
CA LYS A 156 -7.47 17.97 -3.21
C LYS A 156 -6.73 19.23 -2.77
N LEU A 157 -5.59 19.53 -3.40
CA LEU A 157 -4.83 20.75 -3.08
C LEU A 157 -5.55 22.05 -3.46
N LYS A 158 -6.38 22.02 -4.51
CA LYS A 158 -7.25 23.18 -4.85
C LYS A 158 -8.37 23.37 -3.82
N ASP A 159 -9.00 22.27 -3.39
CA ASP A 159 -10.08 22.31 -2.39
C ASP A 159 -9.59 22.84 -1.03
N ILE A 160 -8.37 22.46 -0.60
CA ILE A 160 -7.74 22.96 0.63
C ILE A 160 -7.43 24.46 0.57
N LYS A 161 -7.14 25.02 -0.62
CA LYS A 161 -6.85 26.46 -0.77
C LYS A 161 -8.11 27.34 -0.81
N ASN A 162 -9.25 26.74 -1.10
CA ASN A 162 -10.52 27.44 -1.24
C ASN A 162 -11.36 27.43 0.05
N ASN A 163 -10.90 26.69 1.08
CA ASN A 163 -11.45 26.65 2.43
C ASN A 163 -10.51 27.36 3.42
#